data_cdb5e283464c9886458641b09b8346c6
#
_entry.id   cdb5e283464c9886458641b09b8346c6
#
_cell.length_a   1.000
_cell.length_b   1.000
_cell.length_c   1.000
_cell.angle_alpha   90.00
_cell.angle_beta   90.00
_cell.angle_gamma   90.00
#
_symmetry.space_group_name_H-M   'P 1'
#
loop_
_entity.id
_entity.type
_entity.pdbx_description
1 polymer ?
#
loop_
_entity_poly.entity_id
_entity_poly.type
_entity_poly.pdbx_seq_one_letter_code
_entity_poly.pdbx_strand_id
1 'polypeptide(L)'
;MNERLGTSFDKDNILITHGSQQGLDLSGKVFLDDGDIVLCESPTYLAAISAFKSYGSGFIEIPTDEEGMDMATLEEVLNNTQNIKLIYVIPTFQNPTGKTWSLERRKKLAELSALYDIPVIEDNPYGELRFEGESLPSIKSFDKVGNILCTCLLYTSPSPRDCS
;
A
#
# COMPACT_ATOMS: atom_id res chain seq x y z
N MET A 1 -12.11 -11.90 -5.08
CA MET A 1 -11.07 -10.85 -4.99
C MET A 1 -11.50 -9.59 -5.77
N ASN A 2 -11.72 -9.66 -7.07
CA ASN A 2 -12.09 -8.49 -7.90
C ASN A 2 -13.31 -7.71 -7.38
N GLU A 3 -14.41 -8.37 -7.06
CA GLU A 3 -15.62 -7.71 -6.54
C GLU A 3 -15.36 -6.95 -5.24
N ARG A 4 -14.54 -7.52 -4.34
CA ARG A 4 -14.24 -6.93 -3.03
C ARG A 4 -13.31 -5.72 -3.09
N LEU A 5 -12.36 -5.74 -4.04
CA LEU A 5 -11.41 -4.64 -4.23
C LEU A 5 -11.91 -3.57 -5.21
N GLY A 6 -13.05 -3.83 -5.87
CA GLY A 6 -13.54 -2.95 -6.95
C GLY A 6 -12.63 -2.94 -8.18
N THR A 7 -11.93 -4.06 -8.44
CA THR A 7 -10.92 -4.19 -9.49
C THR A 7 -11.35 -5.22 -10.55
N SER A 8 -10.64 -5.27 -11.67
CA SER A 8 -10.85 -6.22 -12.75
C SER A 8 -9.53 -6.91 -13.13
N PHE A 9 -8.87 -7.54 -12.17
CA PHE A 9 -7.63 -8.28 -12.45
C PHE A 9 -7.87 -9.53 -13.26
N ASP A 10 -7.03 -9.77 -14.25
CA ASP A 10 -6.83 -11.09 -14.86
C ASP A 10 -5.89 -11.92 -13.96
N LYS A 11 -5.94 -13.25 -14.13
CA LYS A 11 -5.06 -14.19 -13.41
C LYS A 11 -3.58 -13.88 -13.58
N ASP A 12 -3.20 -13.31 -14.72
CA ASP A 12 -1.83 -12.96 -15.06
C ASP A 12 -1.32 -11.70 -14.31
N ASN A 13 -2.22 -10.96 -13.67
CA ASN A 13 -1.91 -9.83 -12.79
C ASN A 13 -1.82 -10.20 -11.31
N ILE A 14 -1.92 -11.50 -10.98
CA ILE A 14 -1.94 -11.96 -9.59
C ILE A 14 -0.74 -12.85 -9.31
N LEU A 15 0.05 -12.47 -8.33
CA LEU A 15 1.15 -13.28 -7.81
C LEU A 15 0.79 -13.81 -6.41
N ILE A 16 0.91 -15.13 -6.24
CA ILE A 16 0.73 -15.77 -4.92
C ILE A 16 2.09 -15.82 -4.22
N THR A 17 2.13 -15.29 -3.00
CA THR A 17 3.35 -15.22 -2.18
C THR A 17 3.15 -15.91 -0.82
N HIS A 18 4.25 -16.19 -0.11
CA HIS A 18 4.22 -16.68 1.27
C HIS A 18 3.94 -15.53 2.26
N GLY A 19 2.69 -15.02 2.25
CA GLY A 19 2.27 -13.86 3.03
C GLY A 19 2.68 -12.52 2.41
N SER A 20 2.15 -11.42 2.97
CA SER A 20 2.42 -10.06 2.49
C SER A 20 3.88 -9.65 2.64
N GLN A 21 4.58 -10.18 3.64
CA GLN A 21 6.00 -9.86 3.85
C GLN A 21 6.88 -10.24 2.64
N GLN A 22 6.63 -11.37 1.98
CA GLN A 22 7.33 -11.71 0.75
C GLN A 22 6.93 -10.78 -0.39
N GLY A 23 5.68 -10.33 -0.45
CA GLY A 23 5.24 -9.32 -1.42
C GLY A 23 5.99 -8.00 -1.25
N LEU A 24 6.17 -7.54 0.00
CA LEU A 24 6.94 -6.33 0.31
C LEU A 24 8.42 -6.48 -0.07
N ASP A 25 9.04 -7.61 0.28
CA ASP A 25 10.43 -7.91 -0.08
C ASP A 25 10.64 -7.91 -1.60
N LEU A 26 9.77 -8.60 -2.35
CA LEU A 26 9.81 -8.62 -3.81
C LEU A 26 9.61 -7.22 -4.41
N SER A 27 8.73 -6.41 -3.82
CA SER A 27 8.53 -5.02 -4.26
C SER A 27 9.79 -4.18 -4.03
N GLY A 28 10.42 -4.31 -2.87
CA GLY A 28 11.71 -3.66 -2.61
C GLY A 28 12.76 -4.07 -3.64
N LYS A 29 12.86 -5.35 -3.91
CA LYS A 29 13.84 -5.90 -4.88
C LYS A 29 13.64 -5.40 -6.31
N VAL A 30 12.40 -5.12 -6.70
CA VAL A 30 12.06 -4.68 -8.08
C VAL A 30 12.18 -3.17 -8.26
N PHE A 31 11.82 -2.39 -7.24
CA PHE A 31 11.67 -0.94 -7.36
C PHE A 31 12.79 -0.12 -6.72
N LEU A 32 13.60 -0.71 -5.82
CA LEU A 32 14.54 0.06 -5.01
C LEU A 32 16.00 -0.31 -5.28
N ASP A 33 16.80 0.72 -5.39
CA ASP A 33 18.27 0.69 -5.37
C ASP A 33 18.81 1.48 -4.15
N ASP A 34 20.10 1.34 -3.88
CA ASP A 34 20.76 2.07 -2.78
C ASP A 34 20.65 3.58 -2.95
N GLY A 35 20.15 4.26 -1.91
CA GLY A 35 19.93 5.70 -1.90
C GLY A 35 18.55 6.15 -2.43
N ASP A 36 17.70 5.24 -2.89
CA ASP A 36 16.31 5.55 -3.25
C ASP A 36 15.46 5.88 -2.03
N ILE A 37 14.38 6.62 -2.24
CA ILE A 37 13.49 7.09 -1.17
C ILE A 37 12.13 6.42 -1.28
N VAL A 38 11.66 5.90 -0.14
CA VAL A 38 10.30 5.41 0.05
C VAL A 38 9.51 6.42 0.87
N LEU A 39 8.35 6.85 0.38
CA LEU A 39 7.39 7.62 1.17
C LEU A 39 6.47 6.68 1.92
N CYS A 40 6.19 6.98 3.18
CA CYS A 40 5.28 6.18 4.00
C CYS A 40 4.50 7.04 4.98
N GLU A 41 3.48 6.46 5.59
CA GLU A 41 2.70 7.09 6.65
C GLU A 41 3.54 7.28 7.93
N SER A 42 3.22 8.32 8.70
CA SER A 42 3.76 8.53 10.04
C SER A 42 2.65 8.40 11.09
N PRO A 43 2.66 7.35 11.93
CA PRO A 43 3.53 6.17 11.92
C PRO A 43 3.13 5.13 10.86
N THR A 44 4.00 4.12 10.61
CA THR A 44 3.72 3.01 9.68
C THR A 44 4.21 1.66 10.21
N TYR A 45 3.98 0.59 9.43
CA TYR A 45 4.33 -0.78 9.79
C TYR A 45 5.84 -1.04 9.71
N LEU A 46 6.45 -1.36 10.86
CA LEU A 46 7.91 -1.49 11.00
C LEU A 46 8.53 -2.59 10.14
N ALA A 47 7.80 -3.70 9.88
CA ALA A 47 8.36 -4.76 9.07
C ALA A 47 8.43 -4.40 7.58
N ALA A 48 7.57 -3.50 7.09
CA ALA A 48 7.70 -2.94 5.74
C ALA A 48 8.95 -2.05 5.65
N ILE A 49 9.17 -1.19 6.65
CA ILE A 49 10.39 -0.37 6.74
C ILE A 49 11.63 -1.27 6.73
N SER A 50 11.63 -2.36 7.49
CA SER A 50 12.76 -3.28 7.55
C SER A 50 13.00 -3.99 6.20
N ALA A 51 11.94 -4.39 5.50
CA ALA A 51 12.05 -5.01 4.18
C ALA A 51 12.69 -4.04 3.18
N PHE A 52 12.21 -2.81 3.08
CA PHE A 52 12.71 -1.82 2.12
C PHE A 52 14.13 -1.33 2.48
N LYS A 53 14.45 -1.17 3.78
CA LYS A 53 15.82 -0.86 4.23
C LYS A 53 16.87 -1.87 3.79
N SER A 54 16.49 -3.13 3.58
CA SER A 54 17.41 -4.17 3.10
C SER A 54 17.97 -3.88 1.70
N TYR A 55 17.31 -2.98 0.96
CA TYR A 55 17.72 -2.51 -0.36
C TYR A 55 18.42 -1.14 -0.35
N GLY A 56 18.83 -0.66 0.85
CA GLY A 56 19.56 0.61 0.98
C GLY A 56 18.68 1.87 0.90
N SER A 57 17.34 1.73 0.92
CA SER A 57 16.44 2.88 0.78
C SER A 57 16.40 3.76 2.02
N GLY A 58 16.27 5.08 1.79
CA GLY A 58 15.85 6.07 2.78
C GLY A 58 14.34 6.17 2.88
N PHE A 59 13.86 6.91 3.90
CA PHE A 59 12.42 7.11 4.13
C PHE A 59 12.10 8.58 4.37
N ILE A 60 10.96 9.02 3.83
CA ILE A 60 10.32 10.26 4.24
C ILE A 60 8.91 9.90 4.73
N GLU A 61 8.65 10.25 5.98
CA GLU A 61 7.38 10.04 6.63
C GLU A 61 6.43 11.21 6.35
N ILE A 62 5.22 10.89 5.88
CA ILE A 62 4.17 11.87 5.63
C ILE A 62 3.17 11.84 6.79
N PRO A 63 2.83 12.98 7.39
CA PRO A 63 1.86 13.05 8.48
C PRO A 63 0.50 12.45 8.10
N THR A 64 -0.21 11.93 9.10
CA THR A 64 -1.56 11.39 8.94
C THR A 64 -2.54 12.11 9.86
N ASP A 65 -3.76 12.30 9.41
CA ASP A 65 -4.90 12.79 10.18
C ASP A 65 -6.00 11.71 10.33
N GLU A 66 -7.22 12.10 10.65
CA GLU A 66 -8.35 11.14 10.79
C GLU A 66 -8.81 10.57 9.44
N GLU A 67 -8.47 11.21 8.33
CA GLU A 67 -8.82 10.77 6.99
C GLU A 67 -7.70 10.00 6.27
N GLY A 68 -6.52 9.88 6.88
CA GLY A 68 -5.36 9.18 6.35
C GLY A 68 -4.16 10.09 6.12
N MET A 69 -3.30 9.74 5.15
CA MET A 69 -2.11 10.51 4.82
C MET A 69 -2.46 11.92 4.33
N ASP A 70 -1.71 12.93 4.78
CA ASP A 70 -1.89 14.32 4.31
C ASP A 70 -1.43 14.48 2.86
N MET A 71 -2.38 14.69 1.96
CA MET A 71 -2.11 14.79 0.53
C MET A 71 -1.41 16.08 0.12
N ALA A 72 -1.56 17.16 0.88
CA ALA A 72 -0.87 18.42 0.59
C ALA A 72 0.62 18.28 0.89
N THR A 73 0.97 17.72 2.04
CA THR A 73 2.35 17.40 2.40
C THR A 73 2.96 16.38 1.44
N LEU A 74 2.21 15.34 1.06
CA LEU A 74 2.67 14.37 0.07
C LEU A 74 3.02 15.05 -1.26
N GLU A 75 2.14 15.90 -1.79
CA GLU A 75 2.35 16.61 -3.06
C GLU A 75 3.53 17.59 -2.97
N GLU A 76 3.71 18.27 -1.84
CA GLU A 76 4.88 19.13 -1.59
C GLU A 76 6.18 18.31 -1.60
N VAL A 77 6.22 17.17 -0.94
CA VAL A 77 7.40 16.27 -0.92
C VAL A 77 7.70 15.73 -2.32
N LEU A 78 6.67 15.31 -3.06
CA LEU A 78 6.81 14.83 -4.44
C LEU A 78 7.40 15.90 -5.38
N ASN A 79 7.04 17.18 -5.19
CA ASN A 79 7.55 18.29 -5.98
C ASN A 79 9.02 18.64 -5.66
N ASN A 80 9.44 18.47 -4.42
CA ASN A 80 10.71 19.02 -3.93
C ASN A 80 11.79 17.97 -3.68
N THR A 81 11.48 16.67 -3.80
CA THR A 81 12.40 15.58 -3.49
C THR A 81 12.69 14.74 -4.72
N GLN A 82 13.97 14.49 -4.97
CA GLN A 82 14.42 13.57 -6.01
C GLN A 82 14.55 12.14 -5.49
N ASN A 83 14.66 11.18 -6.39
CA ASN A 83 14.88 9.75 -6.09
C ASN A 83 13.76 9.08 -5.28
N ILE A 84 12.56 9.63 -5.28
CA ILE A 84 11.40 8.92 -4.74
C ILE A 84 11.04 7.82 -5.73
N LYS A 85 11.02 6.56 -5.26
CA LYS A 85 10.77 5.37 -6.10
C LYS A 85 9.55 4.59 -5.69
N LEU A 86 9.04 4.81 -4.48
CA LEU A 86 7.95 4.01 -3.96
C LEU A 86 7.15 4.79 -2.92
N ILE A 87 5.83 4.60 -2.90
CA ILE A 87 4.95 5.03 -1.82
C ILE A 87 4.34 3.77 -1.18
N TYR A 88 4.46 3.63 0.14
CA TYR A 88 3.89 2.52 0.90
C TYR A 88 2.80 3.01 1.85
N VAL A 89 1.61 2.41 1.76
CA VAL A 89 0.45 2.81 2.56
C VAL A 89 -0.40 1.62 3.02
N ILE A 90 -1.07 1.78 4.18
CA ILE A 90 -2.05 0.84 4.72
C ILE A 90 -3.39 1.58 4.87
N PRO A 91 -4.21 1.66 3.81
CA PRO A 91 -5.37 2.57 3.82
C PRO A 91 -6.58 2.03 4.57
N THR A 92 -6.55 0.78 5.07
CA THR A 92 -7.65 0.18 5.81
C THR A 92 -7.14 -0.45 7.10
N PHE A 93 -7.66 0.01 8.25
CA PHE A 93 -7.24 -0.41 9.59
C PHE A 93 -5.71 -0.32 9.76
N GLN A 94 -5.20 0.85 9.46
CA GLN A 94 -3.77 1.16 9.43
C GLN A 94 -3.01 0.64 10.66
N ASN A 95 -1.88 0.03 10.45
CA ASN A 95 -1.02 -0.45 11.52
C ASN A 95 0.11 0.57 11.74
N PRO A 96 0.18 1.26 12.93
CA PRO A 96 -0.46 0.87 14.20
C PRO A 96 -1.71 1.68 14.59
N THR A 97 -2.20 2.62 13.80
CA THR A 97 -3.20 3.62 14.24
C THR A 97 -4.64 3.10 14.25
N GLY A 98 -4.94 2.03 13.50
CA GLY A 98 -6.30 1.51 13.29
C GLY A 98 -7.17 2.36 12.37
N LYS A 99 -6.68 3.49 11.85
CA LYS A 99 -7.44 4.40 11.00
C LYS A 99 -7.73 3.80 9.63
N THR A 100 -8.82 4.26 9.03
CA THR A 100 -9.17 3.91 7.65
C THR A 100 -9.28 5.19 6.83
N TRP A 101 -8.55 5.23 5.71
CA TRP A 101 -8.52 6.39 4.82
C TRP A 101 -9.88 6.67 4.21
N SER A 102 -10.21 7.94 4.06
CA SER A 102 -11.38 8.39 3.32
C SER A 102 -11.28 8.05 1.84
N LEU A 103 -12.43 8.01 1.17
CA LEU A 103 -12.50 7.76 -0.28
C LEU A 103 -11.73 8.83 -1.07
N GLU A 104 -11.79 10.08 -0.62
CA GLU A 104 -11.13 11.20 -1.29
C GLU A 104 -9.61 11.09 -1.23
N ARG A 105 -9.06 10.68 -0.08
CA ARG A 105 -7.62 10.43 0.08
C ARG A 105 -7.13 9.31 -0.85
N ARG A 106 -7.92 8.25 -0.98
CA ARG A 106 -7.60 7.11 -1.88
C ARG A 106 -7.55 7.54 -3.34
N LYS A 107 -8.54 8.30 -3.79
CA LYS A 107 -8.58 8.84 -5.16
C LYS A 107 -7.40 9.78 -5.43
N LYS A 108 -7.15 10.72 -4.51
CA LYS A 108 -6.05 11.70 -4.66
C LYS A 108 -4.69 11.01 -4.72
N LEU A 109 -4.46 9.96 -3.93
CA LEU A 109 -3.21 9.19 -4.02
C LEU A 109 -3.06 8.51 -5.38
N ALA A 110 -4.12 7.91 -5.92
CA ALA A 110 -4.07 7.31 -7.25
C ALA A 110 -3.77 8.35 -8.36
N GLU A 111 -4.34 9.56 -8.24
CA GLU A 111 -4.04 10.68 -9.15
C GLU A 111 -2.58 11.13 -9.05
N LEU A 112 -2.05 11.29 -7.85
CA LEU A 112 -0.65 11.68 -7.62
C LEU A 112 0.32 10.61 -8.12
N SER A 113 0.06 9.33 -7.84
CA SER A 113 0.84 8.22 -8.37
C SER A 113 0.94 8.25 -9.91
N ALA A 114 -0.19 8.50 -10.57
CA ALA A 114 -0.22 8.61 -12.03
C ALA A 114 0.50 9.86 -12.55
N LEU A 115 0.36 11.00 -11.85
CA LEU A 115 0.96 12.28 -12.24
C LEU A 115 2.49 12.26 -12.15
N TYR A 116 3.02 11.68 -11.07
CA TYR A 116 4.46 11.64 -10.80
C TYR A 116 5.13 10.33 -11.28
N ASP A 117 4.35 9.41 -11.83
CA ASP A 117 4.79 8.08 -12.27
C ASP A 117 5.55 7.31 -11.18
N ILE A 118 5.00 7.32 -9.96
CA ILE A 118 5.59 6.65 -8.79
C ILE A 118 4.71 5.47 -8.37
N PRO A 119 5.26 4.23 -8.31
CA PRO A 119 4.55 3.07 -7.82
C PRO A 119 4.05 3.23 -6.38
N VAL A 120 2.86 2.68 -6.10
CA VAL A 120 2.26 2.63 -4.77
C VAL A 120 2.06 1.17 -4.38
N ILE A 121 2.51 0.82 -3.18
CA ILE A 121 2.14 -0.44 -2.53
C ILE A 121 0.99 -0.14 -1.57
N GLU A 122 -0.20 -0.60 -1.93
CA GLU A 122 -1.37 -0.62 -1.07
C GLU A 122 -1.38 -1.92 -0.27
N ASP A 123 -0.98 -1.88 0.99
CA ASP A 123 -1.00 -3.05 1.87
C ASP A 123 -2.35 -3.15 2.60
N ASN A 124 -3.11 -4.21 2.33
CA ASN A 124 -4.46 -4.39 2.83
C ASN A 124 -4.64 -5.74 3.56
N PRO A 125 -3.90 -5.99 4.65
CA PRO A 125 -4.00 -7.25 5.37
C PRO A 125 -5.31 -7.40 6.17
N TYR A 126 -5.96 -6.30 6.54
CA TYR A 126 -7.09 -6.29 7.47
C TYR A 126 -8.44 -5.94 6.83
N GLY A 127 -8.49 -5.64 5.54
CA GLY A 127 -9.70 -5.14 4.88
C GLY A 127 -10.90 -6.09 4.93
N GLU A 128 -10.64 -7.40 5.05
CA GLU A 128 -11.68 -8.42 5.17
C GLU A 128 -12.17 -8.64 6.62
N LEU A 129 -11.51 -8.04 7.62
CA LEU A 129 -11.85 -8.16 9.04
C LEU A 129 -12.79 -7.05 9.55
N ARG A 130 -13.55 -6.44 8.66
CA ARG A 130 -14.50 -5.38 9.02
C ARG A 130 -15.73 -5.96 9.70
N PHE A 131 -16.03 -5.49 10.92
CA PHE A 131 -17.20 -5.90 11.69
C PHE A 131 -18.37 -4.92 11.55
N GLU A 132 -18.09 -3.62 11.30
CA GLU A 132 -19.10 -2.56 11.18
C GLU A 132 -18.74 -1.59 10.05
N GLY A 133 -19.76 -0.92 9.50
CA GLY A 133 -19.62 0.05 8.42
C GLY A 133 -19.43 -0.57 7.03
N GLU A 134 -19.30 0.27 6.02
CA GLU A 134 -19.14 -0.15 4.63
C GLU A 134 -17.66 -0.27 4.24
N SER A 135 -17.36 -1.23 3.37
CA SER A 135 -16.03 -1.36 2.78
C SER A 135 -15.81 -0.28 1.73
N LEU A 136 -14.69 0.41 1.81
CA LEU A 136 -14.29 1.36 0.79
C LEU A 136 -13.51 0.66 -0.33
N PRO A 137 -13.62 1.15 -1.58
CA PRO A 137 -12.83 0.63 -2.69
C PRO A 137 -11.33 0.75 -2.43
N SER A 138 -10.58 -0.23 -2.89
CA SER A 138 -9.10 -0.18 -2.91
C SER A 138 -8.61 1.02 -3.71
N ILE A 139 -7.45 1.58 -3.34
CA ILE A 139 -6.77 2.63 -4.13
C ILE A 139 -6.52 2.10 -5.55
N LYS A 140 -6.18 0.82 -5.67
CA LYS A 140 -6.00 0.14 -6.96
C LYS A 140 -7.21 0.26 -7.89
N SER A 141 -8.44 0.37 -7.37
CA SER A 141 -9.63 0.51 -8.21
C SER A 141 -9.68 1.84 -8.97
N PHE A 142 -8.90 2.84 -8.56
CA PHE A 142 -8.75 4.15 -9.21
C PHE A 142 -7.51 4.23 -10.10
N ASP A 143 -6.69 3.19 -10.15
CA ASP A 143 -5.47 3.13 -10.94
C ASP A 143 -5.77 3.03 -12.43
N LYS A 144 -5.35 4.04 -13.19
CA LYS A 144 -5.56 4.12 -14.64
C LYS A 144 -4.30 3.80 -15.45
N VAL A 145 -3.14 3.76 -14.79
CA VAL A 145 -1.84 3.65 -15.47
C VAL A 145 -1.06 2.39 -15.11
N GLY A 146 -1.49 1.66 -14.09
CA GLY A 146 -0.84 0.41 -13.67
C GLY A 146 0.20 0.56 -12.55
N ASN A 147 0.26 1.70 -11.89
CA ASN A 147 1.27 2.02 -10.88
C ASN A 147 0.92 1.53 -9.47
N ILE A 148 -0.28 1.02 -9.21
CA ILE A 148 -0.67 0.60 -7.86
C ILE A 148 -0.65 -0.92 -7.75
N LEU A 149 0.14 -1.43 -6.81
CA LEU A 149 0.18 -2.83 -6.42
C LEU A 149 -0.59 -3.00 -5.11
N CYS A 150 -1.53 -3.94 -5.08
CA CYS A 150 -2.27 -4.26 -3.87
C CYS A 150 -1.77 -5.58 -3.28
N THR A 151 -1.35 -5.57 -2.02
CA THR A 151 -1.05 -6.78 -1.25
C THR A 151 -2.21 -7.08 -0.31
N CYS A 152 -2.57 -8.35 -0.16
CA CYS A 152 -3.59 -8.80 0.78
C CYS A 152 -3.28 -10.21 1.29
N LEU A 153 -3.99 -10.62 2.35
CA LEU A 153 -3.89 -11.97 2.90
C LEU A 153 -5.11 -12.81 2.51
N LEU A 154 -4.90 -14.12 2.29
CA LEU A 154 -5.96 -15.08 2.00
C LEU A 154 -6.43 -15.71 3.32
N TYR A 155 -7.33 -15.04 4.04
CA TYR A 155 -7.88 -15.52 5.31
C TYR A 155 -8.88 -16.69 5.17
N THR A 156 -9.40 -16.92 3.97
CA THR A 156 -10.43 -17.93 3.71
C THR A 156 -9.89 -19.26 3.21
N SER A 157 -8.58 -19.37 3.04
CA SER A 157 -7.97 -20.65 2.64
C SER A 157 -7.82 -21.54 3.86
N PRO A 158 -8.52 -22.70 3.94
CA PRO A 158 -8.37 -23.60 5.07
C PRO A 158 -6.91 -24.07 5.14
N SER A 159 -6.29 -23.86 6.30
CA SER A 159 -4.96 -24.36 6.59
C SER A 159 -5.08 -25.79 7.14
N PRO A 160 -4.14 -26.69 6.84
CA PRO A 160 -4.09 -28.00 7.52
C PRO A 160 -4.00 -27.90 9.06
N ARG A 161 -3.65 -26.71 9.59
CA ARG A 161 -3.62 -26.44 11.03
C ARG A 161 -5.00 -26.11 11.61
N ASP A 162 -5.97 -25.75 10.76
CA ASP A 162 -7.34 -25.40 11.19
C ASP A 162 -8.24 -26.63 11.27
N CYS A 163 -7.71 -27.82 10.92
CA CYS A 163 -8.41 -29.10 10.90
C CYS A 163 -8.11 -29.99 12.12
N SER A 164 -7.57 -29.42 13.21
CA SER A 164 -7.26 -30.16 14.45
C SER A 164 -8.21 -29.80 15.57
#